data_8d9be53fb3fe2e6bd87a9acb6475cf21
#
_entry.id   8d9be53fb3fe2e6bd87a9acb6475cf21
#
_cell.length_a   1.000
_cell.length_b   1.000
_cell.length_c   1.000
_cell.angle_alpha   90.00
_cell.angle_beta   90.00
_cell.angle_gamma   90.00
#
_symmetry.space_group_name_H-M   'P 1'
#
loop_
_entity.id
_entity.type
_entity.pdbx_description
1 polymer ?
#
loop_
_entity_poly.entity_id
_entity_poly.type
_entity_poly.pdbx_seq_one_letter_code
_entity_poly.pdbx_strand_id
1 'polypeptide(L)'
;MYRKNSNGWLKHWDFIILDLVALQLAYISSYVLRMGTSNLYHNGLYLNIGIIIILIDICTAFFTEPYHGIMRRGYFVEFKNVLKHVFIVSVLVIVYLFMSKQGSMTSRLMISSFIQMAVVLLYAVRIVWKKYLLKHGNMLYAKMNMLLVSTSYEIDSMLRQVEQNVFNEFDIVGIVLADREPEENESIEGIPVVSKIDTLTEYIQTRWVDALLVGIKKKTLIPEDLFDTCVNMGITVHECLEDRAGWAGNQFINRMGGYTVLTSSVRVISSRQAVMKRTMDICGGIVGMILTGIITIFLAPAIYIASPGPIFFSQMRVGKNGKLFKIYKFRSMYMDAEERKKELMKQNEMKGLMFKMENDPRIIGSGADGSKHGLGWFIRKTSLDEFPQFWNVFKGDMSLVGTRPPTVDEWKQYEPYHRGRLAVKPGLTGMWQVSGRSDITDFEEVVKLDMEYVKNWNIGMDIKILFKTVGVVLKGSGSK
;
A
#
# COMPACT_ATOMS: atom_id res chain seq x y z
N MET A 1 0.08 -2.28 2.06
CA MET A 1 -0.99 -1.29 1.83
C MET A 1 -2.28 -2.05 1.72
N TYR A 2 -3.30 -1.69 2.43
CA TYR A 2 -4.60 -2.33 2.39
C TYR A 2 -5.11 -2.38 0.96
N ARG A 3 -5.83 -3.43 0.56
CA ARG A 3 -6.31 -3.54 -0.79
C ARG A 3 -7.18 -2.34 -1.11
N LYS A 4 -6.76 -1.56 -2.08
CA LYS A 4 -7.54 -0.52 -2.70
C LYS A 4 -8.69 -1.21 -3.42
N ASN A 5 -9.92 -0.80 -3.13
CA ASN A 5 -11.05 -1.23 -3.95
C ASN A 5 -10.65 -0.98 -5.41
N SER A 6 -10.72 -2.00 -6.26
CA SER A 6 -10.25 -1.93 -7.66
C SER A 6 -10.85 -0.77 -8.47
N ASN A 7 -11.90 -0.16 -7.94
CA ASN A 7 -12.58 1.02 -8.47
C ASN A 7 -12.12 2.36 -7.85
N GLY A 8 -11.05 2.37 -7.04
CA GLY A 8 -10.61 3.58 -6.34
C GLY A 8 -10.10 4.67 -7.31
N TRP A 9 -10.61 5.90 -7.16
CA TRP A 9 -10.26 7.08 -7.98
C TRP A 9 -8.76 7.44 -7.94
N LEU A 10 -8.06 7.11 -6.87
CA LEU A 10 -6.61 7.31 -6.71
C LEU A 10 -5.73 6.39 -7.56
N LYS A 11 -6.31 5.36 -8.15
CA LYS A 11 -5.60 4.59 -9.15
C LYS A 11 -5.23 5.45 -10.36
N HIS A 12 -5.98 6.52 -10.57
CA HIS A 12 -5.88 7.45 -11.68
C HIS A 12 -5.38 8.84 -11.22
N TRP A 13 -4.30 8.86 -10.41
CA TRP A 13 -3.65 10.11 -9.98
C TRP A 13 -3.13 10.95 -11.16
N ASP A 14 -2.84 10.31 -12.27
CA ASP A 14 -2.50 10.91 -13.55
C ASP A 14 -3.59 11.87 -14.05
N PHE A 15 -4.88 11.48 -13.92
CA PHE A 15 -6.00 12.36 -14.25
C PHE A 15 -6.09 13.57 -13.31
N ILE A 16 -5.72 13.44 -12.05
CA ILE A 16 -5.69 14.57 -11.11
C ILE A 16 -4.69 15.62 -11.59
N ILE A 17 -3.47 15.18 -11.92
CA ILE A 17 -2.43 16.10 -12.42
C ILE A 17 -2.85 16.74 -13.73
N LEU A 18 -3.41 15.97 -14.65
CA LEU A 18 -3.87 16.47 -15.94
C LEU A 18 -4.98 17.49 -15.80
N ASP A 19 -5.93 17.28 -14.88
CA ASP A 19 -6.99 18.23 -14.60
C ASP A 19 -6.45 19.53 -13.99
N LEU A 20 -5.53 19.44 -13.04
CA LEU A 20 -4.84 20.60 -12.48
C LEU A 20 -4.16 21.43 -13.57
N VAL A 21 -3.43 20.78 -14.46
CA VAL A 21 -2.77 21.45 -15.59
C VAL A 21 -3.80 22.07 -16.55
N ALA A 22 -4.85 21.33 -16.88
CA ALA A 22 -5.90 21.80 -17.79
C ALA A 22 -6.65 23.00 -17.21
N LEU A 23 -6.98 22.99 -15.91
CA LEU A 23 -7.61 24.12 -15.22
C LEU A 23 -6.70 25.36 -15.20
N GLN A 24 -5.40 25.18 -14.94
CA GLN A 24 -4.46 26.29 -14.97
C GLN A 24 -4.29 26.86 -16.39
N LEU A 25 -4.24 26.00 -17.41
CA LEU A 25 -4.22 26.45 -18.81
C LEU A 25 -5.49 27.20 -19.18
N ALA A 26 -6.66 26.71 -18.76
CA ALA A 26 -7.93 27.41 -18.97
C ALA A 26 -7.94 28.79 -18.29
N TYR A 27 -7.41 28.85 -17.06
CA TYR A 27 -7.31 30.09 -16.29
C TYR A 27 -6.36 31.11 -16.95
N ILE A 28 -5.14 30.70 -17.29
CA ILE A 28 -4.14 31.55 -17.94
C ILE A 28 -4.65 32.03 -19.31
N SER A 29 -5.24 31.13 -20.11
CA SER A 29 -5.79 31.50 -21.41
C SER A 29 -6.92 32.51 -21.29
N SER A 30 -7.82 32.36 -20.31
CA SER A 30 -8.90 33.30 -20.04
C SER A 30 -8.39 34.67 -19.56
N TYR A 31 -7.32 34.67 -18.77
CA TYR A 31 -6.64 35.90 -18.36
C TYR A 31 -6.03 36.63 -19.57
N VAL A 32 -5.26 35.91 -20.40
CA VAL A 32 -4.61 36.50 -21.60
C VAL A 32 -5.63 37.04 -22.57
N LEU A 33 -6.72 36.33 -22.83
CA LEU A 33 -7.81 36.78 -23.70
C LEU A 33 -8.46 38.10 -23.23
N ARG A 34 -8.53 38.31 -21.91
CA ARG A 34 -9.21 39.49 -21.35
C ARG A 34 -8.29 40.65 -21.04
N MET A 35 -7.09 40.36 -20.50
CA MET A 35 -6.13 41.34 -19.97
C MET A 35 -4.93 41.56 -20.91
N GLY A 36 -4.86 40.79 -22.02
CA GLY A 36 -3.70 40.79 -22.90
C GLY A 36 -2.52 40.02 -22.32
N THR A 37 -1.35 40.17 -22.96
CA THR A 37 -0.10 39.50 -22.55
C THR A 37 0.58 40.15 -21.35
N SER A 38 -0.13 41.01 -20.59
CA SER A 38 0.41 41.57 -19.36
C SER A 38 0.73 40.42 -18.39
N ASN A 39 1.90 40.55 -17.73
CA ASN A 39 2.42 39.45 -16.91
C ASN A 39 1.49 39.12 -15.73
N LEU A 40 0.88 37.95 -15.76
CA LEU A 40 0.01 37.40 -14.71
C LEU A 40 0.68 37.47 -13.33
N TYR A 41 1.99 37.24 -13.28
CA TYR A 41 2.78 37.21 -12.05
C TYR A 41 2.97 38.57 -11.38
N HIS A 42 2.78 39.70 -12.10
CA HIS A 42 2.82 41.03 -11.53
C HIS A 42 1.51 41.48 -10.88
N ASN A 43 0.43 40.78 -11.16
CA ASN A 43 -0.88 41.05 -10.56
C ASN A 43 -1.19 40.08 -9.43
N GLY A 44 -0.86 40.44 -8.21
CA GLY A 44 -1.00 39.58 -7.01
C GLY A 44 -2.42 39.05 -6.82
N LEU A 45 -3.46 39.79 -7.24
CA LEU A 45 -4.84 39.34 -7.16
C LEU A 45 -5.07 38.09 -8.02
N TYR A 46 -4.70 38.15 -9.30
CA TYR A 46 -4.93 37.04 -10.23
C TYR A 46 -3.99 35.85 -9.96
N LEU A 47 -2.79 36.13 -9.48
CA LEU A 47 -1.90 35.05 -9.00
C LEU A 47 -2.54 34.27 -7.85
N ASN A 48 -3.08 34.98 -6.85
CA ASN A 48 -3.79 34.34 -5.73
C ASN A 48 -4.99 33.51 -6.17
N ILE A 49 -5.78 34.00 -7.13
CA ILE A 49 -6.93 33.26 -7.69
C ILE A 49 -6.43 31.96 -8.35
N GLY A 50 -5.34 32.01 -9.10
CA GLY A 50 -4.74 30.82 -9.71
C GLY A 50 -4.34 29.76 -8.68
N ILE A 51 -3.71 30.17 -7.57
CA ILE A 51 -3.34 29.29 -6.47
C ILE A 51 -4.59 28.70 -5.78
N ILE A 52 -5.60 29.52 -5.56
CA ILE A 52 -6.87 29.08 -4.94
C ILE A 52 -7.60 28.08 -5.82
N ILE A 53 -7.59 28.23 -7.15
CA ILE A 53 -8.16 27.24 -8.07
C ILE A 53 -7.47 25.88 -7.90
N ILE A 54 -6.14 25.83 -7.77
CA ILE A 54 -5.40 24.57 -7.49
C ILE A 54 -5.88 23.92 -6.19
N LEU A 55 -5.95 24.71 -5.11
CA LEU A 55 -6.36 24.20 -3.80
C LEU A 55 -7.81 23.68 -3.82
N ILE A 56 -8.72 24.45 -4.43
CA ILE A 56 -10.13 24.07 -4.56
C ILE A 56 -10.25 22.79 -5.40
N ASP A 57 -9.50 22.66 -6.50
CA ASP A 57 -9.56 21.48 -7.35
C ASP A 57 -9.08 20.23 -6.60
N ILE A 58 -7.96 20.31 -5.90
CA ILE A 58 -7.46 19.20 -5.06
C ILE A 58 -8.51 18.81 -4.01
N CYS A 59 -9.10 19.78 -3.31
CA CYS A 59 -10.17 19.51 -2.34
C CYS A 59 -11.38 18.87 -3.01
N THR A 60 -11.82 19.41 -4.14
CA THR A 60 -12.98 18.87 -4.89
C THR A 60 -12.70 17.45 -5.35
N ALA A 61 -11.53 17.17 -5.91
CA ALA A 61 -11.11 15.84 -6.33
C ALA A 61 -11.10 14.84 -5.16
N PHE A 62 -10.65 15.28 -3.98
CA PHE A 62 -10.62 14.45 -2.79
C PHE A 62 -12.02 14.12 -2.26
N PHE A 63 -12.92 15.10 -2.19
CA PHE A 63 -14.25 14.91 -1.60
C PHE A 63 -15.28 14.28 -2.54
N THR A 64 -15.20 14.57 -3.84
CA THR A 64 -16.21 14.11 -4.83
C THR A 64 -15.82 12.84 -5.56
N GLU A 65 -14.56 12.41 -5.48
CA GLU A 65 -14.02 11.22 -6.18
C GLU A 65 -14.38 11.17 -7.68
N PRO A 66 -14.12 12.25 -8.45
CA PRO A 66 -14.62 12.37 -9.84
C PRO A 66 -14.04 11.32 -10.79
N TYR A 67 -12.95 10.66 -10.40
CA TYR A 67 -12.24 9.65 -11.22
C TYR A 67 -12.64 8.22 -10.92
N HIS A 68 -13.60 7.99 -10.00
CA HIS A 68 -14.07 6.64 -9.68
C HIS A 68 -14.63 5.94 -10.91
N GLY A 69 -13.99 4.88 -11.38
CA GLY A 69 -14.42 4.13 -12.57
C GLY A 69 -14.27 4.85 -13.91
N ILE A 70 -13.42 5.88 -14.03
CA ILE A 70 -13.24 6.72 -15.22
C ILE A 70 -12.96 5.89 -16.48
N MET A 71 -12.17 4.81 -16.38
CA MET A 71 -11.81 3.97 -17.51
C MET A 71 -12.99 3.19 -18.10
N ARG A 72 -14.05 2.95 -17.30
CA ARG A 72 -15.24 2.16 -17.68
C ARG A 72 -16.42 3.02 -18.11
N ARG A 73 -16.36 4.35 -17.92
CA ARG A 73 -17.46 5.26 -18.25
C ARG A 73 -17.51 5.52 -19.75
N GLY A 74 -18.73 5.62 -20.32
CA GLY A 74 -18.95 6.13 -21.68
C GLY A 74 -18.64 7.63 -21.77
N TYR A 75 -18.43 8.14 -22.98
CA TYR A 75 -18.11 9.55 -23.26
C TYR A 75 -19.11 10.53 -22.67
N PHE A 76 -20.41 10.24 -22.81
CA PHE A 76 -21.49 11.11 -22.32
C PHE A 76 -21.52 11.17 -20.77
N VAL A 77 -21.25 10.04 -20.10
CA VAL A 77 -21.16 9.99 -18.64
C VAL A 77 -19.96 10.79 -18.15
N GLU A 78 -18.84 10.71 -18.87
CA GLU A 78 -17.65 11.50 -18.55
C GLU A 78 -17.89 12.99 -18.74
N PHE A 79 -18.58 13.40 -19.81
CA PHE A 79 -18.96 14.79 -20.01
C PHE A 79 -19.81 15.36 -18.85
N LYS A 80 -20.81 14.60 -18.39
CA LYS A 80 -21.60 14.99 -17.20
C LYS A 80 -20.74 15.15 -15.94
N ASN A 81 -19.78 14.26 -15.76
CA ASN A 81 -18.88 14.34 -14.59
C ASN A 81 -17.94 15.54 -14.68
N VAL A 82 -17.44 15.88 -15.85
CA VAL A 82 -16.64 17.09 -16.07
C VAL A 82 -17.49 18.34 -15.78
N LEU A 83 -18.73 18.42 -16.31
CA LEU A 83 -19.63 19.52 -16.00
C LEU A 83 -19.88 19.68 -14.51
N LYS A 84 -20.16 18.57 -13.80
CA LYS A 84 -20.36 18.57 -12.36
C LYS A 84 -19.10 19.06 -11.63
N HIS A 85 -17.93 18.58 -12.02
CA HIS A 85 -16.65 18.95 -11.40
C HIS A 85 -16.35 20.44 -11.59
N VAL A 86 -16.40 20.95 -12.82
CA VAL A 86 -16.18 22.36 -13.14
C VAL A 86 -17.21 23.25 -12.44
N PHE A 87 -18.46 22.82 -12.35
CA PHE A 87 -19.51 23.57 -11.63
C PHE A 87 -19.15 23.73 -10.14
N ILE A 88 -18.76 22.66 -9.46
CA ILE A 88 -18.36 22.70 -8.05
C ILE A 88 -17.15 23.63 -7.85
N VAL A 89 -16.11 23.46 -8.65
CA VAL A 89 -14.89 24.30 -8.60
C VAL A 89 -15.27 25.77 -8.80
N SER A 90 -16.09 26.06 -9.80
CA SER A 90 -16.53 27.44 -10.13
C SER A 90 -17.31 28.08 -9.00
N VAL A 91 -18.26 27.35 -8.41
CA VAL A 91 -19.03 27.84 -7.25
C VAL A 91 -18.11 28.15 -6.09
N LEU A 92 -17.17 27.27 -5.76
CA LEU A 92 -16.22 27.49 -4.66
C LEU A 92 -15.29 28.69 -4.92
N VAL A 93 -14.84 28.88 -6.17
CA VAL A 93 -14.04 30.08 -6.55
C VAL A 93 -14.87 31.36 -6.40
N ILE A 94 -16.14 31.35 -6.84
CA ILE A 94 -17.04 32.50 -6.67
C ILE A 94 -17.28 32.82 -5.21
N VAL A 95 -17.52 31.80 -4.38
CA VAL A 95 -17.68 31.95 -2.90
C VAL A 95 -16.42 32.56 -2.29
N TYR A 96 -15.24 32.05 -2.68
CA TYR A 96 -13.98 32.61 -2.21
C TYR A 96 -13.83 34.10 -2.58
N LEU A 97 -14.13 34.48 -3.83
CA LEU A 97 -14.05 35.86 -4.30
C LEU A 97 -15.04 36.78 -3.56
N PHE A 98 -16.21 36.27 -3.22
CA PHE A 98 -17.20 36.98 -2.43
C PHE A 98 -16.71 37.19 -0.97
N MET A 99 -16.27 36.13 -0.31
CA MET A 99 -15.79 36.16 1.08
C MET A 99 -14.54 37.05 1.25
N SER A 100 -13.63 37.00 0.29
CA SER A 100 -12.39 37.84 0.29
C SER A 100 -12.61 39.28 -0.15
N LYS A 101 -13.87 39.67 -0.48
CA LYS A 101 -14.25 41.00 -1.02
C LYS A 101 -13.50 41.39 -2.30
N GLN A 102 -12.96 40.41 -3.02
CA GLN A 102 -12.20 40.62 -4.28
C GLN A 102 -13.09 40.57 -5.54
N GLY A 103 -14.35 40.26 -5.38
CA GLY A 103 -15.30 40.11 -6.51
C GLY A 103 -15.49 41.39 -7.33
N SER A 104 -15.36 42.58 -6.73
CA SER A 104 -15.42 43.87 -7.45
C SER A 104 -14.17 44.19 -8.27
N MET A 105 -13.03 43.59 -7.91
CA MET A 105 -11.74 43.79 -8.56
C MET A 105 -11.46 42.78 -9.67
N THR A 106 -12.28 41.74 -9.78
CA THR A 106 -12.13 40.67 -10.77
C THR A 106 -13.05 40.84 -11.95
N SER A 107 -12.53 40.56 -13.17
CA SER A 107 -13.32 40.62 -14.39
C SER A 107 -14.31 39.47 -14.47
N ARG A 108 -15.63 39.76 -14.44
CA ARG A 108 -16.70 38.77 -14.58
C ARG A 108 -16.63 38.00 -15.92
N LEU A 109 -16.25 38.67 -17.00
CA LEU A 109 -16.06 38.04 -18.31
C LEU A 109 -14.90 37.06 -18.31
N MET A 110 -13.81 37.37 -17.61
CA MET A 110 -12.68 36.45 -17.47
C MET A 110 -13.09 35.17 -16.71
N ILE A 111 -13.86 35.29 -15.62
CA ILE A 111 -14.33 34.12 -14.88
C ILE A 111 -15.29 33.27 -15.75
N SER A 112 -16.19 33.93 -16.51
CA SER A 112 -17.12 33.24 -17.45
C SER A 112 -16.36 32.49 -18.54
N SER A 113 -15.33 33.11 -19.14
CA SER A 113 -14.50 32.47 -20.16
C SER A 113 -13.68 31.32 -19.58
N PHE A 114 -13.16 31.48 -18.33
CA PHE A 114 -12.49 30.39 -17.60
C PHE A 114 -13.38 29.16 -17.46
N ILE A 115 -14.63 29.32 -17.02
CA ILE A 115 -15.56 28.21 -16.84
C ILE A 115 -15.79 27.47 -18.16
N GLN A 116 -16.02 28.21 -19.25
CA GLN A 116 -16.27 27.62 -20.58
C GLN A 116 -15.03 26.86 -21.08
N MET A 117 -13.83 27.46 -20.97
CA MET A 117 -12.57 26.82 -21.38
C MET A 117 -12.23 25.63 -20.52
N ALA A 118 -12.50 25.72 -19.21
CA ALA A 118 -12.27 24.60 -18.29
C ALA A 118 -13.08 23.37 -18.71
N VAL A 119 -14.37 23.50 -19.03
CA VAL A 119 -15.20 22.38 -19.49
C VAL A 119 -14.60 21.74 -20.73
N VAL A 120 -14.21 22.55 -21.73
CA VAL A 120 -13.69 22.06 -23.01
C VAL A 120 -12.35 21.35 -22.80
N LEU A 121 -11.40 22.01 -22.09
CA LEU A 121 -10.06 21.48 -21.90
C LEU A 121 -10.06 20.23 -21.03
N LEU A 122 -10.77 20.23 -19.88
CA LEU A 122 -10.85 19.04 -19.04
C LEU A 122 -11.43 17.85 -19.77
N TYR A 123 -12.54 18.06 -20.50
CA TYR A 123 -13.16 16.98 -21.27
C TYR A 123 -12.22 16.45 -22.35
N ALA A 124 -11.59 17.31 -23.12
CA ALA A 124 -10.65 16.93 -24.17
C ALA A 124 -9.45 16.15 -23.60
N VAL A 125 -8.81 16.67 -22.56
CA VAL A 125 -7.65 16.05 -21.92
C VAL A 125 -8.00 14.68 -21.35
N ARG A 126 -9.12 14.57 -20.64
CA ARG A 126 -9.56 13.27 -20.09
C ARG A 126 -9.84 12.24 -21.17
N ILE A 127 -10.48 12.61 -22.28
CA ILE A 127 -10.77 11.68 -23.38
C ILE A 127 -9.49 11.26 -24.10
N VAL A 128 -8.60 12.22 -24.41
CA VAL A 128 -7.31 11.93 -25.06
C VAL A 128 -6.48 11.00 -24.20
N TRP A 129 -6.33 11.32 -22.91
CA TRP A 129 -5.55 10.51 -21.98
C TRP A 129 -6.15 9.13 -21.79
N LYS A 130 -7.47 9.03 -21.66
CA LYS A 130 -8.17 7.75 -21.59
C LYS A 130 -7.89 6.88 -22.82
N LYS A 131 -7.98 7.45 -24.04
CA LYS A 131 -7.65 6.73 -25.28
C LYS A 131 -6.19 6.27 -25.30
N TYR A 132 -5.28 7.14 -24.85
CA TYR A 132 -3.87 6.81 -24.74
C TYR A 132 -3.63 5.63 -23.77
N LEU A 133 -4.22 5.66 -22.58
CA LEU A 133 -4.13 4.58 -21.61
C LEU A 133 -4.73 3.26 -22.12
N LEU A 134 -5.87 3.31 -22.82
CA LEU A 134 -6.47 2.12 -23.42
C LEU A 134 -5.56 1.48 -24.47
N LYS A 135 -4.77 2.29 -25.17
CA LYS A 135 -3.84 1.80 -26.21
C LYS A 135 -2.49 1.32 -25.63
N HIS A 136 -2.00 1.93 -24.53
CA HIS A 136 -0.65 1.70 -24.00
C HIS A 136 -0.63 1.30 -22.51
N GLY A 137 -1.79 1.06 -21.89
CA GLY A 137 -1.96 0.99 -20.43
C GLY A 137 -1.24 -0.15 -19.70
N ASN A 138 -0.74 -1.16 -20.40
CA ASN A 138 -0.02 -2.28 -19.79
C ASN A 138 1.31 -1.88 -19.11
N MET A 139 1.87 -0.71 -19.41
CA MET A 139 3.16 -0.27 -18.87
C MET A 139 3.08 0.66 -17.63
N LEU A 140 1.93 1.27 -17.37
CA LEU A 140 1.84 2.39 -16.41
C LEU A 140 1.36 2.02 -15.01
N TYR A 141 0.76 0.86 -14.82
CA TYR A 141 0.20 0.45 -13.52
C TYR A 141 0.81 -0.87 -13.04
N ALA A 142 1.24 -0.91 -11.79
CA ALA A 142 1.66 -2.16 -11.15
C ALA A 142 0.48 -3.13 -11.11
N LYS A 143 0.57 -4.21 -11.87
CA LYS A 143 -0.41 -5.28 -11.89
C LYS A 143 -0.32 -6.12 -10.61
N MET A 144 -1.43 -6.73 -10.22
CA MET A 144 -1.49 -7.69 -9.11
C MET A 144 -1.40 -9.10 -9.67
N ASN A 145 -0.61 -9.94 -9.01
CA ASN A 145 -0.46 -11.35 -9.38
C ASN A 145 -1.73 -12.12 -9.01
N MET A 146 -2.40 -12.69 -9.99
CA MET A 146 -3.66 -13.41 -9.82
C MET A 146 -3.54 -14.84 -10.33
N LEU A 147 -4.08 -15.80 -9.58
CA LEU A 147 -4.32 -17.16 -10.04
C LEU A 147 -5.78 -17.31 -10.48
N LEU A 148 -5.97 -18.02 -11.57
CA LEU A 148 -7.31 -18.46 -12.02
C LEU A 148 -7.58 -19.84 -11.46
N VAL A 149 -8.72 -20.03 -10.80
CA VAL A 149 -9.15 -21.31 -10.27
C VAL A 149 -10.41 -21.75 -11.02
N SER A 150 -10.31 -22.83 -11.77
CA SER A 150 -11.40 -23.32 -12.63
C SER A 150 -11.31 -24.84 -12.85
N THR A 151 -12.26 -25.39 -13.59
CA THR A 151 -12.18 -26.75 -14.12
C THR A 151 -11.57 -26.74 -15.51
N SER A 152 -11.05 -27.91 -15.96
CA SER A 152 -10.50 -28.10 -17.31
C SER A 152 -11.51 -27.72 -18.43
N TYR A 153 -12.82 -27.84 -18.15
CA TYR A 153 -13.89 -27.51 -19.12
C TYR A 153 -14.26 -26.02 -19.17
N GLU A 154 -14.04 -25.28 -18.09
CA GLU A 154 -14.51 -23.90 -17.96
C GLU A 154 -13.39 -22.88 -18.16
N ILE A 155 -12.14 -23.31 -18.03
CA ILE A 155 -10.97 -22.40 -18.05
C ILE A 155 -10.85 -21.65 -19.39
N ASP A 156 -11.06 -22.27 -20.54
CA ASP A 156 -10.97 -21.61 -21.85
C ASP A 156 -12.01 -20.49 -22.00
N SER A 157 -13.24 -20.74 -21.54
CA SER A 157 -14.30 -19.72 -21.55
C SER A 157 -13.97 -18.55 -20.61
N MET A 158 -13.38 -18.85 -19.47
CA MET A 158 -12.97 -17.89 -18.47
C MET A 158 -11.82 -17.01 -18.98
N LEU A 159 -10.81 -17.60 -19.61
CA LEU A 159 -9.68 -16.89 -20.23
C LEU A 159 -10.16 -15.92 -21.30
N ARG A 160 -10.98 -16.39 -22.25
CA ARG A 160 -11.56 -15.52 -23.31
C ARG A 160 -12.32 -14.32 -22.75
N GLN A 161 -13.08 -14.50 -21.67
CA GLN A 161 -13.81 -13.40 -21.04
C GLN A 161 -12.88 -12.41 -20.32
N VAL A 162 -11.81 -12.89 -19.70
CA VAL A 162 -10.81 -12.04 -19.05
C VAL A 162 -10.03 -11.23 -20.09
N GLU A 163 -9.63 -11.85 -21.21
CA GLU A 163 -8.90 -11.20 -22.30
C GLU A 163 -9.69 -10.15 -23.07
N GLN A 164 -10.99 -10.36 -23.27
CA GLN A 164 -11.86 -9.39 -23.95
C GLN A 164 -11.99 -8.05 -23.19
N ASN A 165 -11.55 -7.99 -21.94
CA ASN A 165 -11.56 -6.74 -21.18
C ASN A 165 -10.25 -5.98 -21.37
N VAL A 166 -10.33 -4.90 -22.12
CA VAL A 166 -9.23 -4.03 -22.58
C VAL A 166 -8.38 -3.45 -21.45
N PHE A 167 -8.85 -3.48 -20.21
CA PHE A 167 -8.14 -2.96 -19.04
C PHE A 167 -7.93 -4.04 -17.99
N ASN A 168 -6.82 -4.77 -18.12
CA ASN A 168 -6.48 -5.86 -17.21
C ASN A 168 -5.63 -5.33 -16.06
N GLU A 169 -6.23 -5.31 -14.86
CA GLU A 169 -5.60 -4.86 -13.60
C GLU A 169 -4.72 -5.94 -12.97
N PHE A 170 -4.73 -7.13 -13.56
CA PHE A 170 -4.11 -8.33 -13.01
C PHE A 170 -3.14 -8.92 -14.01
N ASP A 171 -2.07 -9.49 -13.50
CA ASP A 171 -1.18 -10.39 -14.23
C ASP A 171 -1.56 -11.81 -13.83
N ILE A 172 -2.02 -12.61 -14.80
CA ILE A 172 -2.37 -13.99 -14.54
C ILE A 172 -1.07 -14.79 -14.49
N VAL A 173 -0.68 -15.19 -13.29
CA VAL A 173 0.60 -15.87 -13.05
C VAL A 173 0.48 -17.39 -13.06
N GLY A 174 -0.74 -17.93 -13.12
CA GLY A 174 -0.98 -19.36 -13.21
C GLY A 174 -2.44 -19.75 -13.15
N ILE A 175 -2.69 -20.99 -13.51
CA ILE A 175 -4.00 -21.65 -13.48
C ILE A 175 -3.97 -22.76 -12.43
N VAL A 176 -5.05 -22.89 -11.69
CA VAL A 176 -5.29 -23.96 -10.71
C VAL A 176 -6.50 -24.77 -11.19
N LEU A 177 -6.33 -26.07 -11.37
CA LEU A 177 -7.39 -26.96 -11.78
C LEU A 177 -8.06 -27.61 -10.56
N ALA A 178 -9.39 -27.64 -10.57
CA ALA A 178 -10.17 -28.22 -9.48
C ALA A 178 -10.53 -29.69 -9.71
N ASP A 179 -10.47 -30.13 -10.95
CA ASP A 179 -11.00 -31.43 -11.39
C ASP A 179 -9.94 -32.48 -11.68
N ARG A 180 -8.68 -32.10 -11.87
CA ARG A 180 -7.58 -33.04 -12.14
C ARG A 180 -6.21 -32.49 -11.71
N GLU A 181 -5.21 -33.37 -11.66
CA GLU A 181 -3.82 -32.99 -11.51
C GLU A 181 -3.28 -32.33 -12.79
N PRO A 182 -2.39 -31.31 -12.66
CA PRO A 182 -1.69 -30.76 -13.81
C PRO A 182 -0.71 -31.78 -14.42
N GLU A 183 -0.57 -31.74 -15.73
CA GLU A 183 0.49 -32.47 -16.43
C GLU A 183 1.83 -31.72 -16.28
N GLU A 184 2.94 -32.44 -16.49
CA GLU A 184 4.28 -31.85 -16.35
C GLU A 184 4.48 -30.74 -17.40
N ASN A 185 4.76 -29.50 -16.96
CA ASN A 185 4.89 -28.30 -17.78
C ASN A 185 3.62 -27.93 -18.59
N GLU A 186 2.45 -28.27 -18.10
CA GLU A 186 1.19 -27.93 -18.75
C GLU A 186 0.98 -26.42 -18.78
N SER A 187 0.54 -25.90 -19.93
CA SER A 187 0.13 -24.51 -20.10
C SER A 187 -1.13 -24.42 -20.95
N ILE A 188 -2.03 -23.51 -20.60
CA ILE A 188 -3.28 -23.23 -21.33
C ILE A 188 -3.21 -21.78 -21.81
N GLU A 189 -3.29 -21.58 -23.14
CA GLU A 189 -3.11 -20.26 -23.78
C GLU A 189 -1.83 -19.52 -23.31
N GLY A 190 -0.73 -20.25 -23.07
CA GLY A 190 0.56 -19.70 -22.64
C GLY A 190 0.66 -19.40 -21.14
N ILE A 191 -0.36 -19.69 -20.35
CA ILE A 191 -0.37 -19.53 -18.90
C ILE A 191 -0.09 -20.89 -18.26
N PRO A 192 0.90 -21.01 -17.35
CA PRO A 192 1.24 -22.29 -16.74
C PRO A 192 0.13 -22.78 -15.80
N VAL A 193 -0.15 -24.09 -15.85
CA VAL A 193 -0.98 -24.77 -14.84
C VAL A 193 -0.08 -25.11 -13.66
N VAL A 194 -0.32 -24.47 -12.52
CA VAL A 194 0.66 -24.43 -11.42
C VAL A 194 0.34 -25.36 -10.25
N SER A 195 -0.91 -25.71 -10.06
CA SER A 195 -1.31 -26.64 -9.01
C SER A 195 -2.73 -27.18 -9.23
N LYS A 196 -3.06 -28.24 -8.51
CA LYS A 196 -4.45 -28.63 -8.24
C LYS A 196 -5.00 -27.84 -7.07
N ILE A 197 -6.33 -27.84 -6.93
CA ILE A 197 -7.00 -27.10 -5.85
C ILE A 197 -6.57 -27.57 -4.45
N ASP A 198 -6.28 -28.85 -4.28
CA ASP A 198 -5.87 -29.43 -3.00
C ASP A 198 -4.46 -28.96 -2.56
N THR A 199 -3.56 -28.68 -3.51
CA THR A 199 -2.18 -28.20 -3.26
C THR A 199 -2.03 -26.69 -3.42
N LEU A 200 -3.13 -25.97 -3.64
CA LEU A 200 -3.14 -24.52 -3.82
C LEU A 200 -2.52 -23.75 -2.65
N THR A 201 -2.83 -24.16 -1.42
CA THR A 201 -2.30 -23.52 -0.21
C THR A 201 -0.78 -23.63 -0.10
N GLU A 202 -0.20 -24.78 -0.47
CA GLU A 202 1.23 -24.99 -0.50
C GLU A 202 1.92 -24.11 -1.57
N TYR A 203 1.30 -24.02 -2.74
CA TYR A 203 1.79 -23.15 -3.81
C TYR A 203 1.81 -21.68 -3.38
N ILE A 204 0.71 -21.16 -2.80
CA ILE A 204 0.61 -19.79 -2.31
C ILE A 204 1.63 -19.51 -1.20
N GLN A 205 1.96 -20.51 -0.39
CA GLN A 205 2.95 -20.35 0.68
C GLN A 205 4.37 -20.03 0.16
N THR A 206 4.70 -20.48 -1.02
CA THR A 206 6.04 -20.34 -1.61
C THR A 206 6.16 -19.25 -2.67
N ARG A 207 5.03 -18.73 -3.16
CA ARG A 207 4.97 -17.77 -4.28
C ARG A 207 4.24 -16.49 -3.90
N TRP A 208 4.55 -15.42 -4.62
CA TRP A 208 3.85 -14.15 -4.48
C TRP A 208 2.54 -14.16 -5.28
N VAL A 209 1.43 -14.27 -4.57
CA VAL A 209 0.08 -14.21 -5.11
C VAL A 209 -0.70 -13.13 -4.34
N ASP A 210 -1.39 -12.25 -5.04
CA ASP A 210 -2.20 -11.19 -4.45
C ASP A 210 -3.69 -11.56 -4.43
N ALA A 211 -4.15 -12.32 -5.43
CA ALA A 211 -5.58 -12.61 -5.59
C ALA A 211 -5.82 -13.96 -6.28
N LEU A 212 -6.98 -14.53 -6.00
CA LEU A 212 -7.57 -15.67 -6.72
C LEU A 212 -8.84 -15.20 -7.43
N LEU A 213 -9.06 -15.64 -8.68
CA LEU A 213 -10.35 -15.55 -9.36
C LEU A 213 -10.90 -16.96 -9.55
N VAL A 214 -12.02 -17.24 -8.90
CA VAL A 214 -12.63 -18.57 -8.85
C VAL A 214 -13.86 -18.62 -9.73
N GLY A 215 -13.80 -19.43 -10.78
CA GLY A 215 -14.90 -19.67 -11.72
C GLY A 215 -15.21 -21.17 -11.82
N ILE A 216 -15.82 -21.74 -10.78
CA ILE A 216 -16.21 -23.16 -10.73
C ILE A 216 -17.70 -23.25 -10.47
N LYS A 217 -18.42 -23.93 -11.38
CA LYS A 217 -19.88 -24.19 -11.22
C LYS A 217 -20.19 -25.32 -10.26
N LYS A 218 -19.40 -26.40 -10.29
CA LYS A 218 -19.55 -27.51 -9.36
C LYS A 218 -18.84 -27.27 -8.04
N LYS A 219 -19.61 -26.90 -7.05
CA LYS A 219 -19.18 -26.51 -5.70
C LYS A 219 -18.54 -27.65 -4.88
N THR A 220 -18.88 -28.89 -5.18
CA THR A 220 -18.34 -30.10 -4.52
C THR A 220 -16.83 -30.32 -4.79
N LEU A 221 -16.26 -29.61 -5.75
CA LEU A 221 -14.83 -29.70 -6.09
C LEU A 221 -13.94 -28.78 -5.23
N ILE A 222 -14.53 -27.94 -4.39
CA ILE A 222 -13.79 -26.96 -3.59
C ILE A 222 -13.86 -27.43 -2.13
N PRO A 223 -12.72 -27.62 -1.45
CA PRO A 223 -12.69 -27.86 0.00
C PRO A 223 -13.38 -26.72 0.76
N GLU A 224 -14.22 -27.04 1.77
CA GLU A 224 -15.04 -26.05 2.48
C GLU A 224 -14.21 -24.91 3.10
N ASP A 225 -13.04 -25.24 3.66
CA ASP A 225 -12.19 -24.29 4.38
C ASP A 225 -11.11 -23.62 3.50
N LEU A 226 -10.99 -24.00 2.21
CA LEU A 226 -9.88 -23.54 1.36
C LEU A 226 -9.86 -22.03 1.20
N PHE A 227 -11.00 -21.42 0.93
CA PHE A 227 -11.07 -20.00 0.66
C PHE A 227 -10.92 -19.17 1.94
N ASP A 228 -11.44 -19.68 3.05
CA ASP A 228 -11.22 -19.06 4.37
C ASP A 228 -9.73 -19.11 4.74
N THR A 229 -9.06 -20.21 4.44
CA THR A 229 -7.60 -20.33 4.61
C THR A 229 -6.85 -19.32 3.74
N CYS A 230 -7.19 -19.18 2.46
CA CYS A 230 -6.58 -18.19 1.56
C CYS A 230 -6.81 -16.75 2.05
N VAL A 231 -8.03 -16.42 2.49
CA VAL A 231 -8.36 -15.10 3.04
C VAL A 231 -7.58 -14.83 4.33
N ASN A 232 -7.46 -15.84 5.21
CA ASN A 232 -6.66 -15.72 6.43
C ASN A 232 -5.15 -15.55 6.16
N MET A 233 -4.65 -16.08 5.05
CA MET A 233 -3.28 -15.80 4.56
C MET A 233 -3.11 -14.41 3.94
N GLY A 234 -4.18 -13.63 3.85
CA GLY A 234 -4.18 -12.27 3.28
C GLY A 234 -4.39 -12.21 1.77
N ILE A 235 -4.66 -13.34 1.11
CA ILE A 235 -4.98 -13.40 -0.31
C ILE A 235 -6.43 -12.95 -0.52
N THR A 236 -6.67 -12.22 -1.61
CA THR A 236 -8.04 -11.82 -1.93
C THR A 236 -8.68 -12.84 -2.86
N VAL A 237 -9.82 -13.38 -2.45
CA VAL A 237 -10.60 -14.32 -3.25
C VAL A 237 -11.75 -13.58 -3.94
N HIS A 238 -11.82 -13.72 -5.27
CA HIS A 238 -12.90 -13.26 -6.11
C HIS A 238 -13.66 -14.48 -6.62
N GLU A 239 -14.87 -14.65 -6.15
CA GLU A 239 -15.74 -15.71 -6.63
C GLU A 239 -16.71 -15.19 -7.68
N CYS A 240 -16.83 -15.89 -8.81
CA CYS A 240 -17.86 -15.61 -9.80
C CYS A 240 -19.22 -15.96 -9.19
N LEU A 241 -20.14 -14.99 -9.20
CA LEU A 241 -21.46 -15.17 -8.60
C LEU A 241 -22.34 -16.02 -9.52
N GLU A 242 -22.52 -17.27 -9.12
CA GLU A 242 -23.68 -18.08 -9.44
C GLU A 242 -24.21 -18.57 -8.10
N ASP A 243 -25.13 -17.82 -7.48
CA ASP A 243 -25.86 -18.11 -6.24
C ASP A 243 -25.07 -18.65 -5.03
N ARG A 244 -24.57 -17.76 -4.11
CA ARG A 244 -24.14 -18.19 -2.76
C ARG A 244 -24.39 -17.18 -1.64
N ALA A 245 -25.10 -17.64 -0.64
CA ALA A 245 -25.12 -17.09 0.71
C ALA A 245 -24.17 -17.92 1.60
N GLY A 246 -23.27 -17.29 2.36
CA GLY A 246 -22.62 -17.94 3.51
C GLY A 246 -21.08 -17.98 3.55
N TRP A 247 -20.35 -16.89 3.27
CA TRP A 247 -18.89 -16.84 3.43
C TRP A 247 -18.45 -15.87 4.52
N ALA A 248 -17.43 -16.26 5.29
CA ALA A 248 -16.85 -15.42 6.34
C ALA A 248 -15.90 -14.35 5.75
N GLY A 249 -16.01 -13.11 6.25
CA GLY A 249 -15.12 -12.01 5.90
C GLY A 249 -15.85 -10.75 5.39
N ASN A 250 -15.11 -9.68 5.14
CA ASN A 250 -15.66 -8.48 4.50
C ASN A 250 -15.88 -8.76 3.01
N GLN A 251 -17.14 -8.93 2.63
CA GLN A 251 -17.56 -9.25 1.27
C GLN A 251 -18.12 -8.02 0.57
N PHE A 252 -17.81 -7.85 -0.70
CA PHE A 252 -18.41 -6.83 -1.55
C PHE A 252 -18.46 -7.30 -2.99
N ILE A 253 -19.51 -6.87 -3.70
CA ILE A 253 -19.68 -7.18 -5.12
C ILE A 253 -18.79 -6.26 -5.95
N ASN A 254 -18.03 -6.85 -6.89
CA ASN A 254 -17.17 -6.12 -7.81
C ASN A 254 -17.34 -6.64 -9.25
N ARG A 255 -16.83 -5.91 -10.23
CA ARG A 255 -16.72 -6.37 -11.62
C ARG A 255 -15.25 -6.59 -11.98
N MET A 256 -14.93 -7.78 -12.49
CA MET A 256 -13.58 -8.17 -12.86
C MET A 256 -13.64 -9.04 -14.12
N GLY A 257 -12.88 -8.69 -15.16
CA GLY A 257 -12.79 -9.48 -16.38
C GLY A 257 -14.16 -9.78 -17.04
N GLY A 258 -15.14 -8.84 -16.97
CA GLY A 258 -16.51 -9.07 -17.48
C GLY A 258 -17.45 -9.75 -16.49
N TYR A 259 -16.95 -10.39 -15.45
CA TYR A 259 -17.76 -11.07 -14.43
C TYR A 259 -18.20 -10.13 -13.31
N THR A 260 -19.39 -10.40 -12.76
CA THR A 260 -19.77 -9.89 -11.44
C THR A 260 -19.25 -10.89 -10.40
N VAL A 261 -18.37 -10.45 -9.52
CA VAL A 261 -17.68 -11.29 -8.54
C VAL A 261 -18.00 -10.87 -7.12
N LEU A 262 -18.10 -11.83 -6.22
CA LEU A 262 -18.12 -11.60 -4.79
C LEU A 262 -16.67 -11.60 -4.29
N THR A 263 -16.18 -10.45 -3.84
CA THR A 263 -14.82 -10.31 -3.34
C THR A 263 -14.81 -10.44 -1.83
N SER A 264 -14.01 -11.38 -1.31
CA SER A 264 -13.78 -11.56 0.13
C SER A 264 -12.36 -11.11 0.48
N SER A 265 -12.21 -10.35 1.55
CA SER A 265 -10.91 -9.86 2.00
C SER A 265 -10.89 -9.67 3.52
N VAL A 266 -9.72 -9.83 4.14
CA VAL A 266 -9.53 -9.59 5.59
C VAL A 266 -9.95 -8.16 5.95
N ARG A 267 -9.62 -7.19 5.11
CA ARG A 267 -9.99 -5.78 5.30
C ARG A 267 -10.08 -5.04 3.98
N VAL A 268 -11.15 -4.28 3.83
CA VAL A 268 -11.33 -3.31 2.74
C VAL A 268 -11.23 -1.90 3.31
N ILE A 269 -10.39 -1.07 2.74
CA ILE A 269 -10.28 0.35 3.11
C ILE A 269 -10.68 1.25 1.96
N SER A 270 -11.25 2.41 2.31
CA SER A 270 -11.57 3.42 1.32
C SER A 270 -10.31 4.03 0.71
N SER A 271 -10.45 4.55 -0.51
CA SER A 271 -9.36 5.27 -1.19
C SER A 271 -8.85 6.46 -0.36
N ARG A 272 -9.74 7.16 0.34
CA ARG A 272 -9.39 8.27 1.24
C ARG A 272 -8.48 7.82 2.37
N GLN A 273 -8.86 6.72 3.04
CA GLN A 273 -8.03 6.15 4.11
C GLN A 273 -6.65 5.72 3.60
N ALA A 274 -6.57 5.15 2.38
CA ALA A 274 -5.31 4.76 1.77
C ALA A 274 -4.40 5.96 1.48
N VAL A 275 -4.97 7.09 1.00
CA VAL A 275 -4.21 8.34 0.79
C VAL A 275 -3.74 8.90 2.11
N MET A 276 -4.63 9.07 3.09
CA MET A 276 -4.27 9.62 4.40
C MET A 276 -3.14 8.80 5.03
N LYS A 277 -3.23 7.46 4.96
CA LYS A 277 -2.19 6.55 5.42
C LYS A 277 -0.86 6.81 4.70
N ARG A 278 -0.89 6.90 3.36
CA ARG A 278 0.34 7.11 2.56
C ARG A 278 0.93 8.50 2.77
N THR A 279 0.10 9.54 2.89
CA THR A 279 0.55 10.90 3.20
C THR A 279 1.25 10.93 4.57
N MET A 280 0.65 10.32 5.58
CA MET A 280 1.24 10.19 6.90
C MET A 280 2.60 9.46 6.85
N ASP A 281 2.69 8.36 6.09
CA ASP A 281 3.93 7.61 5.89
C ASP A 281 5.01 8.44 5.19
N ILE A 282 4.66 9.22 4.17
CA ILE A 282 5.61 10.10 3.46
C ILE A 282 6.10 11.22 4.37
N CYS A 283 5.18 11.95 5.03
CA CYS A 283 5.55 13.03 5.93
C CYS A 283 6.43 12.54 7.08
N GLY A 284 6.04 11.47 7.75
CA GLY A 284 6.84 10.88 8.82
C GLY A 284 8.15 10.27 8.32
N GLY A 285 8.15 9.70 7.11
CA GLY A 285 9.36 9.21 6.45
C GLY A 285 10.38 10.32 6.19
N ILE A 286 9.94 11.47 5.68
CA ILE A 286 10.80 12.65 5.45
C ILE A 286 11.40 13.15 6.77
N VAL A 287 10.55 13.36 7.79
CA VAL A 287 11.03 13.81 9.11
C VAL A 287 12.02 12.80 9.69
N GLY A 288 11.68 11.51 9.64
CA GLY A 288 12.55 10.45 10.13
C GLY A 288 13.88 10.34 9.38
N MET A 289 13.89 10.56 8.06
CA MET A 289 15.15 10.60 7.27
C MET A 289 16.05 11.77 7.67
N ILE A 290 15.48 12.95 7.90
CA ILE A 290 16.25 14.12 8.38
C ILE A 290 16.89 13.78 9.74
N LEU A 291 16.11 13.20 10.67
CA LEU A 291 16.63 12.77 11.96
C LEU A 291 17.70 11.67 11.80
N THR A 292 17.49 10.72 10.90
CA THR A 292 18.49 9.68 10.58
C THR A 292 19.80 10.30 10.11
N GLY A 293 19.74 11.32 9.25
CA GLY A 293 20.93 12.05 8.81
C GLY A 293 21.69 12.69 9.96
N ILE A 294 20.99 13.38 10.87
CA ILE A 294 21.59 13.99 12.06
C ILE A 294 22.24 12.92 12.97
N ILE A 295 21.49 11.84 13.25
CA ILE A 295 21.98 10.72 14.08
C ILE A 295 23.20 10.07 13.46
N THR A 296 23.24 9.92 12.13
CA THR A 296 24.37 9.31 11.43
C THR A 296 25.67 10.07 11.66
N ILE A 297 25.64 11.40 11.73
CA ILE A 297 26.84 12.23 11.98
C ILE A 297 27.54 11.83 13.28
N PHE A 298 26.77 11.55 14.33
CA PHE A 298 27.31 11.18 15.65
C PHE A 298 27.54 9.67 15.79
N LEU A 299 26.63 8.86 15.26
CA LEU A 299 26.64 7.43 15.50
C LEU A 299 27.60 6.68 14.57
N ALA A 300 27.78 7.15 13.33
CA ALA A 300 28.66 6.47 12.37
C ALA A 300 30.13 6.40 12.84
N PRO A 301 30.76 7.50 13.33
CA PRO A 301 32.10 7.42 13.89
C PRO A 301 32.18 6.49 15.09
N ALA A 302 31.19 6.55 15.99
CA ALA A 302 31.17 5.71 17.18
C ALA A 302 31.10 4.21 16.85
N ILE A 303 30.23 3.83 15.90
CA ILE A 303 30.11 2.45 15.42
C ILE A 303 31.42 2.01 14.76
N TYR A 304 32.03 2.86 13.92
CA TYR A 304 33.25 2.50 13.20
C TYR A 304 34.43 2.30 14.16
N ILE A 305 34.57 3.14 15.18
CA ILE A 305 35.61 3.02 16.21
C ILE A 305 35.42 1.75 17.06
N ALA A 306 34.15 1.46 17.45
CA ALA A 306 33.85 0.29 18.28
C ALA A 306 33.95 -1.05 17.54
N SER A 307 33.64 -1.05 16.24
CA SER A 307 33.70 -2.22 15.35
C SER A 307 33.93 -1.75 13.91
N PRO A 308 35.16 -1.78 13.38
CA PRO A 308 35.44 -1.41 12.00
C PRO A 308 34.59 -2.18 10.99
N GLY A 309 34.13 -1.47 9.93
CA GLY A 309 33.28 -2.03 8.88
C GLY A 309 32.08 -1.15 8.53
N PRO A 310 31.08 -1.67 7.77
CA PRO A 310 29.93 -0.90 7.31
C PRO A 310 29.08 -0.38 8.47
N ILE A 311 28.65 0.87 8.38
CA ILE A 311 27.82 1.55 9.40
C ILE A 311 26.38 1.03 9.39
N PHE A 312 25.87 0.75 8.18
CA PHE A 312 24.52 0.25 7.98
C PHE A 312 24.53 -1.26 7.79
N PHE A 313 23.61 -1.91 8.46
CA PHE A 313 23.25 -3.31 8.27
C PHE A 313 22.01 -3.41 7.41
N SER A 314 21.94 -4.42 6.57
CA SER A 314 20.75 -4.71 5.79
C SER A 314 20.45 -6.20 5.76
N GLN A 315 19.16 -6.54 5.81
CA GLN A 315 18.68 -7.93 5.81
C GLN A 315 17.42 -8.05 4.96
N MET A 316 17.25 -9.18 4.29
CA MET A 316 16.01 -9.49 3.58
C MET A 316 14.91 -9.80 4.58
N ARG A 317 13.75 -9.16 4.39
CA ARG A 317 12.55 -9.34 5.19
C ARG A 317 11.36 -9.56 4.29
N VAL A 318 10.32 -10.16 4.86
CA VAL A 318 9.07 -10.41 4.16
C VAL A 318 8.08 -9.28 4.46
N GLY A 319 7.60 -8.66 3.40
CA GLY A 319 6.61 -7.59 3.42
C GLY A 319 5.21 -8.09 3.11
N LYS A 320 4.38 -7.15 2.65
CA LYS A 320 2.97 -7.43 2.32
C LYS A 320 2.84 -8.56 1.31
N ASN A 321 1.97 -9.53 1.61
CA ASN A 321 1.62 -10.69 0.77
C ASN A 321 2.83 -11.53 0.36
N GLY A 322 3.89 -11.57 1.18
CA GLY A 322 5.08 -12.36 0.88
C GLY A 322 6.15 -11.64 0.03
N LYS A 323 5.94 -10.38 -0.36
CA LYS A 323 6.93 -9.62 -1.15
C LYS A 323 8.19 -9.36 -0.34
N LEU A 324 9.33 -9.81 -0.85
CA LEU A 324 10.62 -9.60 -0.22
C LEU A 324 11.10 -8.16 -0.39
N PHE A 325 11.69 -7.60 0.66
CA PHE A 325 12.34 -6.29 0.61
C PHE A 325 13.55 -6.24 1.54
N LYS A 326 14.44 -5.28 1.31
CA LYS A 326 15.64 -5.07 2.10
C LYS A 326 15.37 -4.04 3.18
N ILE A 327 15.44 -4.44 4.46
CA ILE A 327 15.35 -3.53 5.61
C ILE A 327 16.73 -2.95 5.91
N TYR A 328 16.78 -1.70 6.38
CA TYR A 328 18.03 -1.03 6.75
C TYR A 328 18.02 -0.68 8.24
N LYS A 329 19.18 -0.86 8.90
CA LYS A 329 19.39 -0.53 10.30
C LYS A 329 20.81 0.04 10.52
N PHE A 330 21.02 0.77 11.60
CA PHE A 330 22.39 0.97 12.06
C PHE A 330 22.94 -0.35 12.62
N ARG A 331 24.21 -0.61 12.36
CA ARG A 331 24.86 -1.81 12.85
C ARG A 331 25.09 -1.72 14.37
N SER A 332 24.38 -2.53 15.11
CA SER A 332 24.48 -2.66 16.57
C SER A 332 25.12 -3.96 17.02
N MET A 333 25.43 -4.86 16.06
CA MET A 333 26.02 -6.19 16.31
C MET A 333 27.31 -6.35 15.52
N TYR A 334 28.16 -7.28 15.96
CA TYR A 334 29.38 -7.67 15.27
C TYR A 334 29.07 -8.30 13.90
N MET A 335 30.09 -8.38 13.02
CA MET A 335 29.91 -8.84 11.64
C MET A 335 29.53 -10.32 11.52
N ASP A 336 29.97 -11.14 12.47
CA ASP A 336 29.72 -12.58 12.58
C ASP A 336 28.41 -12.93 13.31
N ALA A 337 27.56 -11.94 13.60
CA ALA A 337 26.36 -12.10 14.44
C ALA A 337 25.35 -13.11 13.87
N GLU A 338 25.19 -13.22 12.57
CA GLU A 338 24.26 -14.18 11.95
C GLU A 338 24.79 -15.64 12.04
N GLU A 339 26.09 -15.85 11.96
CA GLU A 339 26.71 -17.16 12.12
C GLU A 339 26.55 -17.63 13.57
N ARG A 340 26.89 -16.76 14.53
CA ARG A 340 26.76 -17.01 15.96
C ARG A 340 25.31 -17.22 16.41
N LYS A 341 24.33 -16.68 15.70
CA LYS A 341 22.92 -16.89 16.02
C LYS A 341 22.53 -18.38 16.07
N LYS A 342 23.08 -19.19 15.16
CA LYS A 342 22.78 -20.63 15.09
C LYS A 342 23.19 -21.37 16.36
N GLU A 343 24.31 -20.97 16.95
CA GLU A 343 24.85 -21.57 18.20
C GLU A 343 24.03 -21.14 19.41
N LEU A 344 23.52 -19.90 19.39
CA LEU A 344 22.74 -19.30 20.47
C LEU A 344 21.23 -19.64 20.43
N MET A 345 20.75 -20.36 19.44
CA MET A 345 19.33 -20.74 19.35
C MET A 345 18.80 -21.51 20.56
N LYS A 346 19.65 -22.26 21.27
CA LYS A 346 19.28 -22.98 22.48
C LYS A 346 18.99 -22.06 23.68
N GLN A 347 19.42 -20.80 23.62
CA GLN A 347 19.25 -19.78 24.68
C GLN A 347 18.12 -18.80 24.31
N ASN A 348 17.27 -19.15 23.37
CA ASN A 348 16.14 -18.31 22.97
C ASN A 348 15.11 -18.20 24.10
N GLU A 349 14.77 -16.97 24.49
CA GLU A 349 13.74 -16.67 25.50
C GLU A 349 12.32 -16.67 24.96
N MET A 350 12.16 -16.60 23.63
CA MET A 350 10.85 -16.61 22.99
C MET A 350 10.34 -18.02 22.78
N LYS A 351 9.07 -18.24 23.06
CA LYS A 351 8.33 -19.41 22.60
C LYS A 351 7.88 -19.19 21.16
N GLY A 352 8.28 -20.10 20.27
CA GLY A 352 7.92 -20.04 18.85
C GLY A 352 9.01 -19.49 17.94
N LEU A 353 8.62 -18.80 16.86
CA LEU A 353 9.47 -18.54 15.69
C LEU A 353 10.42 -17.34 15.82
N MET A 354 10.23 -16.49 16.81
CA MET A 354 11.07 -15.31 17.02
C MET A 354 12.28 -15.64 17.91
N PHE A 355 13.41 -14.96 17.65
CA PHE A 355 14.60 -15.07 18.49
C PHE A 355 14.78 -13.83 19.36
N LYS A 356 14.95 -14.04 20.66
CA LYS A 356 15.28 -13.02 21.65
C LYS A 356 16.18 -13.60 22.75
N MET A 357 17.13 -12.82 23.21
CA MET A 357 18.07 -13.16 24.26
C MET A 357 18.41 -11.89 25.04
N GLU A 358 18.37 -11.93 26.38
CA GLU A 358 18.63 -10.78 27.25
C GLU A 358 20.11 -10.37 27.22
N ASN A 359 21.01 -11.31 27.45
CA ASN A 359 22.45 -11.09 27.39
C ASN A 359 23.03 -11.60 26.08
N ASP A 360 22.89 -10.80 25.01
CA ASP A 360 23.29 -11.20 23.67
C ASP A 360 24.76 -10.82 23.37
N PRO A 361 25.70 -11.80 23.31
CA PRO A 361 27.13 -11.55 23.10
C PRO A 361 27.45 -11.06 21.68
N ARG A 362 26.46 -11.02 20.78
CA ARG A 362 26.61 -10.50 19.41
C ARG A 362 26.56 -8.99 19.34
N ILE A 363 26.10 -8.33 20.41
CA ILE A 363 25.95 -6.86 20.49
C ILE A 363 27.32 -6.22 20.62
N ILE A 364 27.59 -5.13 19.91
CA ILE A 364 28.88 -4.40 19.97
C ILE A 364 29.12 -3.90 21.39
N GLY A 365 30.21 -4.34 21.97
CA GLY A 365 30.65 -3.98 23.33
C GLY A 365 29.95 -4.74 24.47
N SER A 366 29.21 -5.82 24.18
CA SER A 366 28.50 -6.62 25.20
C SER A 366 29.44 -7.55 26.06
N GLY A 367 30.68 -7.77 25.60
CA GLY A 367 31.57 -8.78 26.20
C GLY A 367 31.23 -10.21 25.72
N ALA A 368 32.02 -11.19 26.15
CA ALA A 368 31.86 -12.57 25.68
C ALA A 368 30.60 -13.24 26.23
N ASP A 369 30.13 -12.84 27.40
CA ASP A 369 28.92 -13.33 28.07
C ASP A 369 27.65 -12.50 27.78
N GLY A 370 27.80 -11.41 27.05
CA GLY A 370 26.67 -10.51 26.72
C GLY A 370 26.26 -9.55 27.86
N SER A 371 26.88 -9.63 29.04
CA SER A 371 26.46 -8.91 30.25
C SER A 371 26.81 -7.42 30.26
N LYS A 372 27.77 -6.98 29.43
CA LYS A 372 28.23 -5.58 29.39
C LYS A 372 27.30 -4.71 28.51
N HIS A 373 27.03 -3.52 29.02
CA HIS A 373 26.21 -2.52 28.31
C HIS A 373 27.11 -1.59 27.51
N GLY A 374 27.56 -2.04 26.33
CA GLY A 374 28.36 -1.24 25.40
C GLY A 374 27.55 -0.38 24.41
N LEU A 375 28.21 0.14 23.37
CA LEU A 375 27.63 1.00 22.37
C LEU A 375 26.41 0.34 21.68
N GLY A 376 26.53 -0.92 21.28
CA GLY A 376 25.44 -1.63 20.60
C GLY A 376 24.20 -1.80 21.48
N TRP A 377 24.39 -2.02 22.78
CA TRP A 377 23.30 -2.05 23.74
C TRP A 377 22.58 -0.69 23.84
N PHE A 378 23.35 0.42 23.95
CA PHE A 378 22.79 1.77 23.95
C PHE A 378 21.95 2.06 22.70
N ILE A 379 22.49 1.73 21.52
CA ILE A 379 21.81 1.92 20.22
C ILE A 379 20.48 1.16 20.19
N ARG A 380 20.46 -0.08 20.66
CA ARG A 380 19.25 -0.92 20.71
C ARG A 380 18.26 -0.46 21.77
N LYS A 381 18.74 -0.11 22.97
CA LYS A 381 17.90 0.37 24.07
C LYS A 381 17.17 1.66 23.71
N THR A 382 17.80 2.54 22.96
CA THR A 382 17.21 3.80 22.47
C THR A 382 16.46 3.62 21.14
N SER A 383 16.45 2.39 20.58
CA SER A 383 15.87 2.09 19.24
C SER A 383 16.47 2.94 18.10
N LEU A 384 17.67 3.51 18.30
CA LEU A 384 18.37 4.27 17.27
C LEU A 384 18.74 3.39 16.07
N ASP A 385 18.97 2.08 16.28
CA ASP A 385 19.24 1.13 15.20
C ASP A 385 18.15 1.10 14.13
N GLU A 386 16.92 1.44 14.46
CA GLU A 386 15.78 1.35 13.55
C GLU A 386 15.56 2.61 12.68
N PHE A 387 16.24 3.72 12.96
CA PHE A 387 16.06 4.96 12.22
C PHE A 387 16.29 4.84 10.69
N PRO A 388 17.26 4.09 10.17
CA PRO A 388 17.42 3.92 8.72
C PRO A 388 16.20 3.30 8.03
N GLN A 389 15.28 2.65 8.76
CA GLN A 389 14.04 2.11 8.22
C GLN A 389 13.06 3.22 7.75
N PHE A 390 13.25 4.48 8.16
CA PHE A 390 12.47 5.60 7.60
C PHE A 390 12.66 5.74 6.08
N TRP A 391 13.80 5.32 5.55
CA TRP A 391 14.00 5.17 4.11
C TRP A 391 13.05 4.13 3.50
N ASN A 392 12.86 2.97 4.16
CA ASN A 392 11.91 1.96 3.71
C ASN A 392 10.46 2.47 3.76
N VAL A 393 10.12 3.28 4.77
CA VAL A 393 8.80 3.92 4.88
C VAL A 393 8.58 4.93 3.75
N PHE A 394 9.55 5.80 3.50
CA PHE A 394 9.48 6.79 2.43
C PHE A 394 9.37 6.14 1.06
N LYS A 395 10.21 5.15 0.78
CA LYS A 395 10.17 4.35 -0.44
C LYS A 395 8.84 3.60 -0.61
N GLY A 396 8.24 3.17 0.49
CA GLY A 396 6.94 2.49 0.52
C GLY A 396 7.00 0.98 0.67
N ASP A 397 8.16 0.43 0.97
CA ASP A 397 8.32 -0.99 1.35
C ASP A 397 7.69 -1.23 2.73
N MET A 398 7.78 -0.24 3.62
CA MET A 398 7.20 -0.21 4.96
C MET A 398 6.20 0.93 5.14
N SER A 399 5.55 0.97 6.29
CA SER A 399 4.71 2.04 6.81
C SER A 399 5.25 2.48 8.17
N LEU A 400 4.85 3.66 8.66
CA LEU A 400 5.14 4.06 10.05
C LEU A 400 4.53 3.07 11.03
N VAL A 401 3.27 2.68 10.81
CA VAL A 401 2.54 1.73 11.66
C VAL A 401 2.10 0.53 10.82
N GLY A 402 2.38 -0.66 11.31
CA GLY A 402 2.05 -1.93 10.67
C GLY A 402 2.48 -3.12 11.51
N THR A 403 2.47 -4.31 10.92
CA THR A 403 2.96 -5.53 11.57
C THR A 403 4.48 -5.64 11.48
N ARG A 404 5.12 -6.35 12.39
CA ARG A 404 6.58 -6.57 12.32
C ARG A 404 6.94 -7.42 11.09
N PRO A 405 7.92 -6.99 10.25
CA PRO A 405 8.37 -7.80 9.12
C PRO A 405 9.16 -9.02 9.60
N PRO A 406 8.70 -10.27 9.30
CA PRO A 406 9.45 -11.47 9.66
C PRO A 406 10.73 -11.60 8.81
N THR A 407 11.68 -12.38 9.31
CA THR A 407 12.78 -12.89 8.49
C THR A 407 12.26 -13.91 7.48
N VAL A 408 13.03 -14.20 6.44
CA VAL A 408 12.69 -15.24 5.46
C VAL A 408 12.55 -16.61 6.13
N ASP A 409 13.41 -16.90 7.13
CA ASP A 409 13.40 -18.17 7.84
C ASP A 409 12.20 -18.29 8.80
N GLU A 410 11.81 -17.21 9.49
CA GLU A 410 10.57 -17.15 10.25
C GLU A 410 9.37 -17.42 9.35
N TRP A 411 9.32 -16.76 8.19
CA TRP A 411 8.21 -16.85 7.23
C TRP A 411 8.01 -18.25 6.65
N LYS A 412 9.10 -18.96 6.36
CA LYS A 412 9.03 -20.34 5.87
C LYS A 412 8.36 -21.31 6.84
N GLN A 413 8.39 -20.98 8.13
CA GLN A 413 7.82 -21.78 9.20
C GLN A 413 6.39 -21.32 9.59
N TYR A 414 5.85 -20.27 8.93
CA TYR A 414 4.52 -19.74 9.21
C TYR A 414 3.44 -20.72 8.77
N GLU A 415 2.53 -21.01 9.68
CA GLU A 415 1.27 -21.64 9.35
C GLU A 415 0.35 -20.67 8.56
N PRO A 416 -0.69 -21.19 7.86
CA PRO A 416 -1.56 -20.35 7.03
C PRO A 416 -2.14 -19.14 7.77
N TYR A 417 -2.60 -19.29 9.00
CA TYR A 417 -3.21 -18.19 9.76
C TYR A 417 -2.18 -17.13 10.19
N HIS A 418 -0.92 -17.49 10.43
CA HIS A 418 0.16 -16.54 10.70
C HIS A 418 0.37 -15.57 9.54
N ARG A 419 0.09 -16.01 8.30
CA ARG A 419 0.29 -15.20 7.09
C ARG A 419 -0.70 -14.05 6.98
N GLY A 420 -1.84 -14.12 7.66
CA GLY A 420 -2.80 -13.03 7.74
C GLY A 420 -2.20 -11.69 8.21
N ARG A 421 -1.17 -11.75 9.06
CA ARG A 421 -0.45 -10.54 9.49
C ARG A 421 0.31 -9.83 8.36
N LEU A 422 0.59 -10.51 7.25
CA LEU A 422 1.23 -9.96 6.07
C LEU A 422 0.24 -9.33 5.07
N ALA A 423 -1.06 -9.32 5.36
CA ALA A 423 -2.06 -8.67 4.52
C ALA A 423 -1.87 -7.13 4.42
N VAL A 424 -1.09 -6.55 5.33
CA VAL A 424 -0.74 -5.12 5.38
C VAL A 424 0.76 -4.90 5.18
N LYS A 425 1.17 -3.65 4.90
CA LYS A 425 2.59 -3.32 4.90
C LYS A 425 3.17 -3.47 6.31
N PRO A 426 4.40 -3.99 6.43
CA PRO A 426 5.10 -3.99 7.71
C PRO A 426 5.32 -2.57 8.20
N GLY A 427 5.31 -2.40 9.54
CA GLY A 427 5.49 -1.14 10.21
C GLY A 427 6.86 -0.96 10.82
N LEU A 428 7.26 0.30 11.00
CA LEU A 428 8.36 0.69 11.89
C LEU A 428 7.95 0.42 13.35
N THR A 429 6.69 0.70 13.68
CA THR A 429 6.03 0.34 14.92
C THR A 429 4.71 -0.39 14.67
N GLY A 430 4.14 -1.03 15.68
CA GLY A 430 2.90 -1.79 15.54
C GLY A 430 2.20 -2.04 16.87
N MET A 431 1.02 -2.66 16.79
CA MET A 431 0.14 -2.89 17.93
C MET A 431 0.85 -3.68 19.05
N TRP A 432 1.48 -4.80 18.74
CA TRP A 432 2.18 -5.61 19.71
C TRP A 432 3.36 -4.87 20.35
N GLN A 433 4.09 -4.04 19.59
CA GLN A 433 5.24 -3.28 20.06
C GLN A 433 4.87 -2.24 21.13
N VAL A 434 3.64 -1.71 21.10
CA VAL A 434 3.15 -0.73 22.09
C VAL A 434 2.27 -1.34 23.17
N SER A 435 1.98 -2.66 23.10
CA SER A 435 1.09 -3.37 24.03
C SER A 435 1.84 -4.25 25.06
N GLY A 436 3.17 -4.27 25.02
CA GLY A 436 3.96 -5.09 25.96
C GLY A 436 5.34 -5.49 25.43
N ARG A 437 5.63 -5.22 24.16
CA ARG A 437 6.93 -5.42 23.47
C ARG A 437 7.77 -6.58 24.03
N SER A 438 8.58 -6.31 25.07
CA SER A 438 9.54 -7.27 25.67
C SER A 438 8.90 -8.26 26.63
N ASP A 439 7.73 -7.98 27.16
CA ASP A 439 7.05 -8.83 28.13
C ASP A 439 6.22 -9.92 27.45
N ILE A 440 5.91 -9.74 26.14
CA ILE A 440 5.25 -10.74 25.32
C ILE A 440 6.33 -11.70 24.79
N THR A 441 6.35 -12.91 25.34
CA THR A 441 7.28 -13.98 24.97
C THR A 441 6.66 -15.06 24.09
N ASP A 442 5.35 -15.04 23.92
CA ASP A 442 4.62 -15.98 23.07
C ASP A 442 4.36 -15.40 21.68
N PHE A 443 4.78 -16.12 20.65
CA PHE A 443 4.58 -15.73 19.26
C PHE A 443 3.10 -15.68 18.86
N GLU A 444 2.26 -16.55 19.43
CA GLU A 444 0.82 -16.56 19.16
C GLU A 444 0.13 -15.29 19.65
N GLU A 445 0.57 -14.75 20.79
CA GLU A 445 0.05 -13.47 21.29
C GLU A 445 0.45 -12.30 20.38
N VAL A 446 1.68 -12.32 19.85
CA VAL A 446 2.12 -11.35 18.83
C VAL A 446 1.24 -11.42 17.58
N VAL A 447 0.95 -12.64 17.08
CA VAL A 447 0.07 -12.85 15.93
C VAL A 447 -1.34 -12.33 16.20
N LYS A 448 -1.90 -12.60 17.38
CA LYS A 448 -3.22 -12.14 17.77
C LYS A 448 -3.32 -10.61 17.76
N LEU A 449 -2.36 -9.90 18.34
CA LEU A 449 -2.31 -8.43 18.37
C LEU A 449 -2.14 -7.84 16.96
N ASP A 450 -1.30 -8.46 16.12
CA ASP A 450 -1.12 -8.04 14.73
C ASP A 450 -2.40 -8.26 13.91
N MET A 451 -3.10 -9.38 14.12
CA MET A 451 -4.39 -9.65 13.46
C MET A 451 -5.49 -8.71 13.94
N GLU A 452 -5.51 -8.35 15.22
CA GLU A 452 -6.41 -7.32 15.75
C GLU A 452 -6.20 -5.99 15.03
N TYR A 453 -4.93 -5.57 14.87
CA TYR A 453 -4.58 -4.39 14.11
C TYR A 453 -5.06 -4.49 12.66
N VAL A 454 -4.81 -5.61 11.96
CA VAL A 454 -5.20 -5.82 10.56
C VAL A 454 -6.72 -5.73 10.40
N LYS A 455 -7.48 -6.40 11.28
CA LYS A 455 -8.94 -6.47 11.19
C LYS A 455 -9.62 -5.13 11.52
N ASN A 456 -9.15 -4.44 12.56
CA ASN A 456 -9.81 -3.25 13.11
C ASN A 456 -9.16 -1.92 12.73
N TRP A 457 -8.18 -1.95 11.82
CA TRP A 457 -7.41 -0.78 11.45
C TRP A 457 -8.28 0.44 11.08
N ASN A 458 -7.87 1.58 11.55
CA ASN A 458 -8.32 2.90 11.12
C ASN A 458 -7.20 3.92 11.37
N ILE A 459 -7.29 5.09 10.77
CA ILE A 459 -6.29 6.16 10.90
C ILE A 459 -6.09 6.60 12.37
N GLY A 460 -7.17 6.64 13.14
CA GLY A 460 -7.09 6.98 14.57
C GLY A 460 -6.29 5.96 15.37
N MET A 461 -6.35 4.67 15.00
CA MET A 461 -5.52 3.62 15.59
C MET A 461 -4.03 3.85 15.31
N ASP A 462 -3.67 4.20 14.07
CA ASP A 462 -2.29 4.54 13.72
C ASP A 462 -1.76 5.72 14.54
N ILE A 463 -2.53 6.78 14.64
CA ILE A 463 -2.17 7.96 15.44
C ILE A 463 -1.97 7.57 16.91
N LYS A 464 -2.87 6.77 17.48
CA LYS A 464 -2.77 6.27 18.85
C LYS A 464 -1.51 5.44 19.07
N ILE A 465 -1.17 4.55 18.11
CA ILE A 465 0.03 3.72 18.17
C ILE A 465 1.29 4.60 18.08
N LEU A 466 1.33 5.60 17.20
CA LEU A 466 2.46 6.53 17.10
C LEU A 466 2.71 7.28 18.41
N PHE A 467 1.66 7.83 19.03
CA PHE A 467 1.80 8.50 20.34
C PHE A 467 2.29 7.55 21.42
N LYS A 468 1.75 6.33 21.47
CA LYS A 468 2.23 5.32 22.42
C LYS A 468 3.69 4.95 22.18
N THR A 469 4.11 4.85 20.91
CA THR A 469 5.50 4.52 20.53
C THR A 469 6.46 5.58 21.07
N VAL A 470 6.14 6.87 20.87
CA VAL A 470 6.95 7.96 21.45
C VAL A 470 7.06 7.82 22.97
N GLY A 471 5.96 7.54 23.65
CA GLY A 471 5.92 7.33 25.10
C GLY A 471 6.79 6.14 25.54
N VAL A 472 6.76 5.02 24.82
CA VAL A 472 7.57 3.80 25.10
C VAL A 472 9.05 4.07 24.89
N VAL A 473 9.41 4.75 23.80
CA VAL A 473 10.81 5.11 23.48
C VAL A 473 11.37 6.07 24.53
N LEU A 474 10.63 7.10 24.93
CA LEU A 474 11.07 8.07 25.93
C LEU A 474 11.23 7.46 27.33
N LYS A 475 10.37 6.51 27.70
CA LYS A 475 10.46 5.81 28.99
C LYS A 475 11.53 4.74 28.99
N GLY A 476 12.11 4.37 27.84
CA GLY A 476 13.06 3.25 27.72
C GLY A 476 12.46 1.90 28.15
N SER A 477 11.13 1.83 28.27
CA SER A 477 10.44 0.59 28.69
C SER A 477 10.34 -0.35 27.48
N GLY A 478 10.74 -1.62 27.71
CA GLY A 478 10.56 -2.67 26.70
C GLY A 478 11.71 -2.87 25.69
N SER A 479 12.87 -2.25 25.85
CA SER A 479 14.09 -2.65 25.18
C SER A 479 15.02 -3.32 26.21
N LYS A 480 14.97 -4.62 26.26
CA LYS A 480 15.98 -5.46 26.90
C LYS A 480 16.97 -5.93 25.86
#